data_9007b039528bc9734b7512f53daa8ea9
#
_entry.id   9007b039528bc9734b7512f53daa8ea9
#
_cell.length_a   1.000
_cell.length_b   1.000
_cell.length_c   1.000
_cell.angle_alpha   90.00
_cell.angle_beta   90.00
_cell.angle_gamma   90.00
#
_symmetry.space_group_name_H-M   'P 1'
#
loop_
_entity.id
_entity.type
_entity.pdbx_description
1 polymer ?
#
loop_
_entity_poly.entity_id
_entity_poly.type
_entity_poly.pdbx_seq_one_letter_code
_entity_poly.pdbx_strand_id
1 'polypeptide(L)'
;MEERRIARNIAIGRIALGASALLTTRMFALVFAGREGAEDRLARIAGRLFGIRELAIGLATIDAIDRKEPVKRLVQLGMVCDITDFVVVVLGAGALPWRGRLLGLGLAGGFAAGGAKALPALD
;
A
#
# COMPACT_ATOMS: atom_id res chain seq x y z
N MET A 1 5.60 -3.95 21.86
CA MET A 1 4.36 -4.76 21.73
C MET A 1 3.30 -4.08 20.88
N GLU A 2 2.94 -2.86 21.22
CA GLU A 2 1.99 -2.09 20.41
C GLU A 2 2.53 -1.81 19.00
N GLU A 3 3.79 -1.47 18.89
CA GLU A 3 4.47 -1.15 17.64
C GLU A 3 4.47 -2.33 16.67
N ARG A 4 4.71 -3.54 17.17
CA ARG A 4 4.64 -4.75 16.36
C ARG A 4 3.20 -5.06 15.93
N ARG A 5 2.22 -4.73 16.77
CA ARG A 5 0.80 -4.83 16.42
C ARG A 5 0.42 -3.84 15.32
N ILE A 6 0.92 -2.61 15.41
CA ILE A 6 0.73 -1.60 14.34
C ILE A 6 1.36 -2.09 13.04
N ALA A 7 2.60 -2.58 13.09
CA ALA A 7 3.28 -3.12 11.92
C ALA A 7 2.51 -4.31 11.32
N ARG A 8 1.98 -5.20 12.15
CA ARG A 8 1.15 -6.33 11.72
C ARG A 8 -0.14 -5.87 11.03
N ASN A 9 -0.83 -4.90 11.61
CA ASN A 9 -2.07 -4.37 11.04
C ASN A 9 -1.83 -3.70 9.68
N ILE A 10 -0.76 -2.94 9.56
CA ILE A 10 -0.35 -2.35 8.28
C ILE A 10 -0.05 -3.45 7.27
N ALA A 11 0.69 -4.48 7.66
CA ALA A 11 1.02 -5.60 6.79
C ALA A 11 -0.22 -6.35 6.30
N ILE A 12 -1.20 -6.58 7.17
CA ILE A 12 -2.50 -7.18 6.80
C ILE A 12 -3.22 -6.29 5.80
N GLY A 13 -3.24 -4.98 6.02
CA GLY A 13 -3.82 -4.02 5.08
C GLY A 13 -3.15 -4.05 3.71
N ARG A 14 -1.82 -4.15 3.67
CA ARG A 14 -1.05 -4.30 2.43
C ARG A 14 -1.39 -5.60 1.70
N ILE A 15 -1.49 -6.71 2.42
CA ILE A 15 -1.86 -8.01 1.85
C ILE A 15 -3.26 -7.93 1.24
N ALA A 16 -4.22 -7.37 1.95
CA ALA A 16 -5.60 -7.22 1.46
C ALA A 16 -5.64 -6.33 0.22
N LEU A 17 -4.94 -5.20 0.24
CA LEU A 17 -4.88 -4.27 -0.89
C LEU A 17 -4.18 -4.89 -2.10
N GLY A 18 -3.05 -5.55 -1.88
CA GLY A 18 -2.29 -6.21 -2.93
C GLY A 18 -3.06 -7.38 -3.56
N ALA A 19 -3.70 -8.21 -2.74
CA ALA A 19 -4.55 -9.30 -3.22
C ALA A 19 -5.75 -8.77 -4.04
N SER A 20 -6.39 -7.71 -3.57
CA SER A 20 -7.49 -7.07 -4.31
C SER A 20 -7.04 -6.56 -5.69
N ALA A 21 -5.88 -5.91 -5.76
CA ALA A 21 -5.34 -5.41 -7.01
C ALA A 21 -4.98 -6.53 -8.00
N LEU A 22 -4.55 -7.69 -7.50
CA LEU A 22 -4.18 -8.84 -8.33
C LEU A 22 -5.37 -9.69 -8.76
N LEU A 23 -6.27 -9.99 -7.81
CA LEU A 23 -7.39 -10.92 -8.04
C LEU A 23 -8.61 -10.24 -8.66
N THR A 24 -8.83 -8.97 -8.33
CA THR A 24 -9.95 -8.16 -8.84
C THR A 24 -9.43 -6.88 -9.50
N THR A 25 -8.49 -7.02 -10.41
CA THR A 25 -7.75 -5.90 -11.02
C THR A 25 -8.67 -4.86 -11.66
N ARG A 26 -9.70 -5.29 -12.39
CA ARG A 26 -10.65 -4.38 -13.03
C ARG A 26 -11.45 -3.57 -12.01
N MET A 27 -11.92 -4.22 -10.95
CA MET A 27 -12.64 -3.55 -9.85
C MET A 27 -11.73 -2.56 -9.14
N PHE A 28 -10.50 -2.95 -8.85
CA PHE A 28 -9.49 -2.09 -8.25
C PHE A 28 -9.24 -0.85 -9.13
N ALA A 29 -9.01 -1.05 -10.43
CA ALA A 29 -8.81 0.04 -11.38
C ALA A 29 -10.06 0.94 -11.50
N LEU A 30 -11.26 0.36 -11.46
CA LEU A 30 -12.50 1.11 -11.48
C LEU A 30 -12.62 2.05 -10.27
N VAL A 31 -12.28 1.56 -9.08
CA VAL A 31 -12.37 2.34 -7.83
C VAL A 31 -11.33 3.47 -7.83
N PHE A 32 -10.07 3.18 -8.20
CA PHE A 32 -8.98 4.16 -8.13
C PHE A 32 -8.90 5.09 -9.34
N ALA A 33 -9.16 4.59 -10.54
CA ALA A 33 -8.94 5.33 -11.78
C ALA A 33 -10.20 5.56 -12.61
N GLY A 34 -11.37 5.11 -12.14
CA GLY A 34 -12.63 5.28 -12.84
C GLY A 34 -12.78 4.31 -14.02
N ARG A 35 -13.85 4.51 -14.82
CA ARG A 35 -14.16 3.63 -15.96
C ARG A 35 -13.06 3.61 -17.00
N GLU A 36 -12.48 4.75 -17.32
CA GLU A 36 -11.38 4.84 -18.28
C GLU A 36 -10.18 4.03 -17.80
N GLY A 37 -9.80 4.15 -16.52
CA GLY A 37 -8.74 3.35 -15.94
C GLY A 37 -9.04 1.86 -15.94
N ALA A 38 -10.30 1.47 -15.69
CA ALA A 38 -10.70 0.06 -15.71
C ALA A 38 -10.60 -0.56 -17.11
N GLU A 39 -10.81 0.23 -18.16
CA GLU A 39 -10.70 -0.20 -19.56
C GLU A 39 -9.27 -0.06 -20.12
N ASP A 40 -8.41 0.72 -19.47
CA ASP A 40 -7.04 0.96 -19.91
C ASP A 40 -6.13 -0.21 -19.50
N ARG A 41 -5.50 -0.82 -20.51
CA ARG A 41 -4.57 -1.92 -20.31
C ARG A 41 -3.37 -1.51 -19.43
N LEU A 42 -2.80 -0.33 -19.66
CA LEU A 42 -1.65 0.16 -18.89
C LEU A 42 -2.02 0.43 -17.44
N ALA A 43 -3.20 0.99 -17.19
CA ALA A 43 -3.68 1.21 -15.82
C ALA A 43 -3.87 -0.12 -15.08
N ARG A 44 -4.36 -1.16 -15.74
CA ARG A 44 -4.48 -2.49 -15.11
C ARG A 44 -3.12 -3.14 -14.84
N ILE A 45 -2.16 -2.98 -15.76
CA ILE A 45 -0.79 -3.45 -15.53
C ILE A 45 -0.18 -2.73 -14.32
N ALA A 46 -0.31 -1.42 -14.27
CA ALA A 46 0.16 -0.62 -13.13
C ALA A 46 -0.47 -1.07 -11.81
N GLY A 47 -1.78 -1.35 -11.82
CA GLY A 47 -2.49 -1.88 -10.66
C GLY A 47 -1.95 -3.23 -10.19
N ARG A 48 -1.61 -4.12 -11.10
CA ARG A 48 -0.99 -5.42 -10.77
C ARG A 48 0.42 -5.26 -10.21
N LEU A 49 1.22 -4.39 -10.79
CA LEU A 49 2.58 -4.10 -10.26
C LEU A 49 2.50 -3.52 -8.85
N PHE A 50 1.59 -2.59 -8.63
CA PHE A 50 1.30 -2.07 -7.29
C PHE A 50 0.88 -3.20 -6.35
N GLY A 51 -0.04 -4.06 -6.78
CA GLY A 51 -0.54 -5.18 -5.99
C GLY A 51 0.55 -6.16 -5.58
N ILE A 52 1.42 -6.54 -6.50
CA ILE A 52 2.56 -7.43 -6.23
C ILE A 52 3.48 -6.80 -5.18
N ARG A 53 3.78 -5.52 -5.30
CA ARG A 53 4.64 -4.80 -4.35
C ARG A 53 4.02 -4.81 -2.94
N GLU A 54 2.76 -4.45 -2.82
CA GLU A 54 2.06 -4.41 -1.54
C GLU A 54 1.96 -5.81 -0.91
N LEU A 55 1.64 -6.80 -1.71
CA LEU A 55 1.55 -8.18 -1.25
C LEU A 55 2.91 -8.68 -0.74
N ALA A 56 3.98 -8.43 -1.48
CA ALA A 56 5.33 -8.87 -1.11
C ALA A 56 5.80 -8.22 0.20
N ILE A 57 5.64 -6.90 0.35
CA ILE A 57 6.01 -6.19 1.57
C ILE A 57 5.18 -6.67 2.75
N GLY A 58 3.88 -6.84 2.56
CA GLY A 58 2.97 -7.32 3.60
C GLY A 58 3.33 -8.72 4.08
N LEU A 59 3.51 -9.66 3.15
CA LEU A 59 3.88 -11.05 3.49
C LEU A 59 5.24 -11.13 4.16
N ALA A 60 6.24 -10.40 3.66
CA ALA A 60 7.58 -10.37 4.28
C ALA A 60 7.52 -9.82 5.71
N THR A 61 6.69 -8.81 5.95
CA THR A 61 6.52 -8.22 7.28
C THR A 61 5.85 -9.21 8.23
N ILE A 62 4.80 -9.90 7.81
CA ILE A 62 4.12 -10.93 8.63
C ILE A 62 5.09 -12.07 8.95
N ASP A 63 5.81 -12.57 7.96
CA ASP A 63 6.78 -13.66 8.15
C ASP A 63 7.85 -13.26 9.18
N ALA A 64 8.42 -12.06 9.08
CA ALA A 64 9.40 -11.57 10.03
C ALA A 64 8.82 -11.43 11.45
N ILE A 65 7.58 -10.94 11.57
CA ILE A 65 6.90 -10.85 12.87
C ILE A 65 6.72 -12.23 13.48
N ASP A 66 6.25 -13.20 12.71
CA ASP A 66 5.97 -14.55 13.19
C ASP A 66 7.26 -15.28 13.60
N ARG A 67 8.37 -15.02 12.92
CA ARG A 67 9.70 -15.54 13.27
C ARG A 67 10.39 -14.73 14.37
N LYS A 68 9.78 -13.66 14.87
CA LYS A 68 10.36 -12.75 15.86
C LYS A 68 11.65 -12.07 15.38
N GLU A 69 11.77 -11.91 14.06
CA GLU A 69 12.89 -11.21 13.43
C GLU A 69 12.68 -9.68 13.46
N PRO A 70 13.74 -8.88 13.26
CA PRO A 70 13.64 -7.43 13.15
C PRO A 70 12.78 -7.01 11.95
N VAL A 71 11.83 -6.10 12.16
CA VAL A 71 10.92 -5.63 11.10
C VAL A 71 11.14 -4.18 10.70
N LYS A 72 12.05 -3.48 11.38
CA LYS A 72 12.29 -2.04 11.18
C LYS A 72 12.54 -1.69 9.71
N ARG A 73 13.42 -2.43 9.04
CA ARG A 73 13.75 -2.19 7.63
C ARG A 73 12.57 -2.41 6.69
N LEU A 74 11.74 -3.40 6.98
CA LEU A 74 10.52 -3.66 6.18
C LEU A 74 9.51 -2.53 6.33
N VAL A 75 9.34 -2.01 7.55
CA VAL A 75 8.48 -0.85 7.80
C VAL A 75 9.04 0.39 7.10
N GLN A 76 10.36 0.61 7.17
CA GLN A 76 11.00 1.73 6.45
C GLN A 76 10.80 1.61 4.94
N LEU A 77 10.97 0.43 4.36
CA LEU A 77 10.73 0.19 2.93
C LEU A 77 9.28 0.51 2.56
N GLY A 78 8.33 0.02 3.35
CA GLY A 78 6.92 0.33 3.15
C GLY A 78 6.65 1.83 3.20
N MET A 79 7.22 2.53 4.17
CA MET A 79 7.06 3.99 4.29
C MET A 79 7.61 4.74 3.08
N VAL A 80 8.77 4.34 2.56
CA VAL A 80 9.33 4.94 1.33
C VAL A 80 8.37 4.76 0.17
N CYS A 81 7.81 3.57 0.00
CA CYS A 81 6.79 3.32 -1.02
C CYS A 81 5.55 4.19 -0.82
N ASP A 82 5.04 4.28 0.40
CA ASP A 82 3.84 5.05 0.73
C ASP A 82 4.03 6.56 0.48
N ILE A 83 5.17 7.10 0.90
CA ILE A 83 5.50 8.51 0.67
C ILE A 83 5.62 8.79 -0.83
N THR A 84 6.28 7.89 -1.56
CA THR A 84 6.40 8.00 -3.02
C THR A 84 5.03 7.94 -3.69
N ASP A 85 4.17 7.00 -3.29
CA ASP A 85 2.82 6.87 -3.81
C ASP A 85 1.99 8.14 -3.52
N PHE A 86 2.11 8.68 -2.32
CA PHE A 86 1.43 9.92 -1.94
C PHE A 86 1.84 11.07 -2.86
N VAL A 87 3.14 11.26 -3.07
CA VAL A 87 3.67 12.31 -3.96
C VAL A 87 3.18 12.11 -5.39
N VAL A 88 3.23 10.88 -5.91
CA VAL A 88 2.77 10.56 -7.27
C VAL A 88 1.27 10.83 -7.43
N VAL A 89 0.45 10.47 -6.44
CA VAL A 89 -1.00 10.76 -6.47
C VAL A 89 -1.25 12.27 -6.44
N VAL A 90 -0.53 13.03 -5.62
CA VAL A 90 -0.64 14.50 -5.60
C VAL A 90 -0.31 15.10 -6.96
N LEU A 91 0.81 14.68 -7.57
CA LEU A 91 1.24 15.18 -8.87
C LEU A 91 0.28 14.77 -10.00
N GLY A 92 -0.30 13.59 -9.90
CA GLY A 92 -1.23 13.05 -10.89
C GLY A 92 -2.71 13.23 -10.55
N ALA A 93 -3.05 14.05 -9.55
CA ALA A 93 -4.43 14.17 -9.04
C ALA A 93 -5.44 14.57 -10.11
N GLY A 94 -5.04 15.37 -11.09
CA GLY A 94 -5.93 15.77 -12.20
C GLY A 94 -6.40 14.62 -13.08
N ALA A 95 -5.66 13.52 -13.13
CA ALA A 95 -6.00 12.33 -13.90
C ALA A 95 -6.86 11.32 -13.14
N LEU A 96 -7.09 11.53 -11.84
CA LEU A 96 -7.81 10.59 -10.99
C LEU A 96 -9.19 11.13 -10.59
N PRO A 97 -10.22 10.26 -10.48
CA PRO A 97 -11.49 10.64 -9.88
C PRO A 97 -11.29 10.94 -8.39
N TRP A 98 -12.21 11.68 -7.79
CA TRP A 98 -12.10 12.07 -6.37
C TRP A 98 -11.95 10.86 -5.42
N ARG A 99 -12.59 9.73 -5.75
CA ARG A 99 -12.45 8.48 -4.98
C ARG A 99 -11.03 7.97 -5.00
N GLY A 100 -10.40 7.96 -6.16
CA GLY A 100 -9.02 7.55 -6.33
C GLY A 100 -8.05 8.45 -5.58
N ARG A 101 -8.29 9.77 -5.60
CA ARG A 101 -7.51 10.73 -4.82
C ARG A 101 -7.60 10.48 -3.33
N LEU A 102 -8.84 10.35 -2.80
CA LEU A 102 -9.05 10.12 -1.37
C LEU A 102 -8.48 8.79 -0.91
N LEU A 103 -8.73 7.71 -1.65
CA LEU A 103 -8.22 6.38 -1.31
C LEU A 103 -6.69 6.32 -1.42
N GLY A 104 -6.12 6.85 -2.50
CA GLY A 104 -4.67 6.86 -2.69
C GLY A 104 -3.96 7.67 -1.62
N LEU A 105 -4.40 8.91 -1.36
CA LEU A 105 -3.81 9.76 -0.33
C LEU A 105 -4.07 9.21 1.07
N GLY A 106 -5.28 8.72 1.33
CA GLY A 106 -5.66 8.18 2.63
C GLY A 106 -4.90 6.91 2.99
N LEU A 107 -4.79 5.96 2.06
CA LEU A 107 -4.06 4.71 2.29
C LEU A 107 -2.55 4.95 2.41
N ALA A 108 -1.96 5.68 1.46
CA ALA A 108 -0.53 5.95 1.48
C ALA A 108 -0.16 6.81 2.70
N GLY A 109 -0.91 7.88 2.97
CA GLY A 109 -0.71 8.73 4.13
C GLY A 109 -0.92 8.00 5.45
N GLY A 110 -1.97 7.16 5.53
CA GLY A 110 -2.29 6.37 6.72
C GLY A 110 -1.21 5.33 7.02
N PHE A 111 -0.75 4.59 6.03
CA PHE A 111 0.32 3.61 6.19
C PHE A 111 1.64 4.27 6.57
N ALA A 112 1.99 5.39 5.93
CA ALA A 112 3.19 6.14 6.27
C ALA A 112 3.14 6.67 7.71
N ALA A 113 2.02 7.24 8.12
CA ALA A 113 1.83 7.75 9.48
C ALA A 113 1.90 6.63 10.53
N GLY A 114 1.24 5.49 10.26
CA GLY A 114 1.31 4.31 11.14
C GLY A 114 2.72 3.77 11.25
N GLY A 115 3.44 3.68 10.13
CA GLY A 115 4.85 3.28 10.11
C GLY A 115 5.72 4.24 10.90
N ALA A 116 5.54 5.55 10.72
CA ALA A 116 6.28 6.56 11.46
C ALA A 116 6.03 6.48 12.96
N LYS A 117 4.80 6.19 13.38
CA LYS A 117 4.46 6.00 14.80
C LYS A 117 5.14 4.77 15.39
N ALA A 118 5.19 3.66 14.66
CA ALA A 118 5.75 2.40 15.14
C ALA A 118 7.28 2.36 15.07
N LEU A 119 7.88 3.03 14.08
CA LEU A 119 9.28 2.89 13.69
C LEU A 119 10.29 3.08 14.83
N PRO A 120 10.17 4.11 15.72
CA PRO A 120 11.18 4.35 16.76
C PRO A 120 11.36 3.18 17.74
N ALA A 121 10.32 2.39 17.96
CA ALA A 121 10.33 1.27 18.91
C ALA A 121 10.55 -0.09 18.25
N LEU A 122 10.67 -0.14 16.92
CA LEU A 122 10.93 -1.37 16.17
C LEU A 122 12.43 -1.65 16.08
N ASP A 123 12.75 -2.90 16.18
CA ASP A 123 14.09 -3.46 15.96
C ASP A 123 14.20 -4.18 14.61
#